data_dade763987852014725f6b1256f0e0dc
#
_entry.id   dade763987852014725f6b1256f0e0dc
#
_cell.length_a   1.000
_cell.length_b   1.000
_cell.length_c   1.000
_cell.angle_alpha   90.00
_cell.angle_beta   90.00
_cell.angle_gamma   90.00
#
_symmetry.space_group_name_H-M   'P 1'
#
loop_
_entity.id
_entity.type
_entity.pdbx_description
1 polymer ?
#
loop_
_entity_poly.entity_id
_entity_poly.type
_entity_poly.pdbx_seq_one_letter_code
_entity_poly.pdbx_strand_id
1 'polypeptide(L)'
;MYKEGEKLIPINIVDEMKSSYIDYSMSVIVSRALPDVRDGFKPVHRRVLYGMHELGVFHHKKYLKSARIVGDVLGKFHPHGDSSVYDTMVRMKQEWSLRYPLVDGQGNFGSMDGDSPAAMRYTEARLQKVSDEVLADLDKETVDFQNNFDDSLKEPKVLPTRVPTLLVNGSSGIAVGMATNMAPHNLTESIDAVCAYIDNHDITIDELMKHISAPDFPTGGVIYGYQGVKDAFHTGRGRIVLRAKVHFEEIHNRNAIVVTEVPYQVNKADMIARTAELIKDDKIPGIHDIRDESSRRNGGSGIRIVYELKNDAIPNVVLNLLYKYTALQTSFSVNNIALVNGRPEQLNLRDIIKYFVEHRLDVVTRRTIFELKKAKEKAHILEGFMKVIATQDTLDRAISIIRHSANPQAAKEGLISEFELSEIQAQAILDLRLARLTGMELDKIRAEYEEIMALIKNLEDILANESRRYQIIKDELTDIKTKYG
;
A
#
# COMPACT_ATOMS: atom_id res chain seq x y z
N MET A 1 15.13 -11.25 52.44
CA MET A 1 14.69 -12.47 53.18
C MET A 1 13.75 -13.22 52.23
N TYR A 2 14.10 -14.44 51.87
CA TYR A 2 13.26 -15.30 51.04
C TYR A 2 12.20 -15.96 51.91
N LYS A 3 10.99 -16.16 51.37
CA LYS A 3 9.93 -16.88 52.10
C LYS A 3 10.14 -18.37 52.01
N GLU A 4 9.81 -19.10 53.09
CA GLU A 4 9.87 -20.56 53.13
C GLU A 4 8.96 -21.15 52.05
N GLY A 5 9.53 -21.91 51.11
CA GLY A 5 8.83 -22.50 49.95
C GLY A 5 9.10 -21.84 48.61
N GLU A 6 9.89 -20.76 48.51
CA GLU A 6 10.31 -20.18 47.25
C GLU A 6 11.34 -21.05 46.54
N LYS A 7 11.06 -21.43 45.28
CA LYS A 7 11.97 -22.18 44.43
C LYS A 7 12.92 -21.20 43.70
N LEU A 8 14.17 -21.17 44.14
CA LEU A 8 15.22 -20.40 43.45
C LEU A 8 15.70 -21.18 42.22
N ILE A 9 15.57 -20.59 41.07
CA ILE A 9 16.13 -21.09 39.81
C ILE A 9 17.31 -20.17 39.45
N PRO A 10 18.57 -20.68 39.51
CA PRO A 10 19.71 -19.87 39.09
C PRO A 10 19.66 -19.66 37.57
N ILE A 11 19.66 -18.42 37.14
CA ILE A 11 19.72 -18.05 35.75
C ILE A 11 21.07 -17.36 35.49
N ASN A 12 21.80 -17.84 34.48
CA ASN A 12 23.01 -17.20 34.04
C ASN A 12 22.64 -15.90 33.31
N ILE A 13 23.10 -14.74 33.78
CA ILE A 13 22.80 -13.43 33.19
C ILE A 13 23.24 -13.34 31.73
N VAL A 14 24.32 -14.02 31.34
CA VAL A 14 24.80 -14.03 29.95
C VAL A 14 23.84 -14.76 29.03
N ASP A 15 23.28 -15.89 29.49
CA ASP A 15 22.34 -16.67 28.69
C ASP A 15 20.98 -15.97 28.60
N GLU A 16 20.51 -15.36 29.68
CA GLU A 16 19.30 -14.56 29.71
C GLU A 16 19.43 -13.32 28.79
N MET A 17 20.55 -12.59 28.86
CA MET A 17 20.79 -11.47 27.97
C MET A 17 20.86 -11.88 26.50
N LYS A 18 21.51 -13.02 26.18
CA LYS A 18 21.54 -13.52 24.80
C LYS A 18 20.15 -13.85 24.28
N SER A 19 19.37 -14.58 25.06
CA SER A 19 18.00 -14.96 24.69
C SER A 19 17.12 -13.72 24.49
N SER A 20 17.10 -12.83 25.49
CA SER A 20 16.31 -11.59 25.43
C SER A 20 16.74 -10.66 24.28
N TYR A 21 18.04 -10.59 23.98
CA TYR A 21 18.52 -9.78 22.86
C TYR A 21 18.15 -10.39 21.51
N ILE A 22 18.19 -11.71 21.37
CA ILE A 22 17.75 -12.42 20.17
C ILE A 22 16.26 -12.18 19.94
N ASP A 23 15.44 -12.36 20.97
CA ASP A 23 13.97 -12.16 20.90
C ASP A 23 13.63 -10.71 20.56
N TYR A 24 14.28 -9.74 21.19
CA TYR A 24 14.14 -8.32 20.85
C TYR A 24 14.55 -8.05 19.39
N SER A 25 15.72 -8.56 18.97
CA SER A 25 16.22 -8.37 17.61
C SER A 25 15.27 -8.95 16.56
N MET A 26 14.77 -10.17 16.79
CA MET A 26 13.79 -10.80 15.91
C MET A 26 12.49 -9.99 15.84
N SER A 27 12.00 -9.50 16.98
CA SER A 27 10.81 -8.66 17.03
C SER A 27 11.01 -7.35 16.25
N VAL A 28 12.14 -6.68 16.40
CA VAL A 28 12.44 -5.43 15.67
C VAL A 28 12.57 -5.68 14.16
N ILE A 29 13.19 -6.78 13.76
CA ILE A 29 13.37 -7.14 12.35
C ILE A 29 12.02 -7.46 11.70
N VAL A 30 11.27 -8.41 12.28
CA VAL A 30 10.06 -8.98 11.63
C VAL A 30 8.84 -8.09 11.87
N SER A 31 8.71 -7.50 13.07
CA SER A 31 7.46 -6.85 13.47
C SER A 31 7.53 -5.31 13.55
N ARG A 32 8.63 -4.68 13.10
CA ARG A 32 8.76 -3.22 13.22
C ARG A 32 9.43 -2.53 12.02
N ALA A 33 10.68 -2.91 11.70
CA ALA A 33 11.56 -2.07 10.88
C ALA A 33 11.49 -2.38 9.39
N LEU A 34 11.28 -3.66 9.01
CA LEU A 34 11.33 -4.09 7.63
C LEU A 34 9.92 -4.23 7.03
N PRO A 35 9.76 -3.86 5.75
CA PRO A 35 8.52 -4.09 5.00
C PRO A 35 8.39 -5.55 4.58
N ASP A 36 7.15 -6.04 4.43
CA ASP A 36 6.88 -7.30 3.73
C ASP A 36 7.00 -7.06 2.21
N VAL A 37 7.64 -7.97 1.51
CA VAL A 37 7.89 -7.84 0.06
C VAL A 37 6.61 -7.81 -0.76
N ARG A 38 5.55 -8.48 -0.29
CA ARG A 38 4.27 -8.66 -0.98
C ARG A 38 3.47 -7.36 -1.05
N ASP A 39 3.33 -6.65 0.07
CA ASP A 39 2.52 -5.43 0.15
C ASP A 39 3.33 -4.15 0.38
N GLY A 40 4.64 -4.26 0.63
CA GLY A 40 5.53 -3.13 0.83
C GLY A 40 5.37 -2.39 2.16
N PHE A 41 4.54 -2.91 3.07
CA PHE A 41 4.23 -2.24 4.31
C PHE A 41 4.94 -2.83 5.52
N LYS A 42 5.32 -1.94 6.43
CA LYS A 42 5.63 -2.31 7.80
C LYS A 42 4.34 -2.55 8.58
N PRO A 43 4.37 -3.28 9.70
CA PRO A 43 3.16 -3.52 10.49
C PRO A 43 2.37 -2.27 10.86
N VAL A 44 3.05 -1.17 11.24
CA VAL A 44 2.38 0.08 11.60
C VAL A 44 1.62 0.72 10.43
N HIS A 45 2.21 0.73 9.23
CA HIS A 45 1.55 1.24 8.02
C HIS A 45 0.28 0.43 7.71
N ARG A 46 0.42 -0.91 7.74
CA ARG A 46 -0.69 -1.83 7.47
C ARG A 46 -1.82 -1.65 8.46
N ARG A 47 -1.51 -1.52 9.75
CA ARG A 47 -2.49 -1.30 10.82
C ARG A 47 -3.20 0.04 10.72
N VAL A 48 -2.50 1.10 10.32
CA VAL A 48 -3.13 2.42 10.08
C VAL A 48 -4.11 2.35 8.91
N LEU A 49 -3.69 1.79 7.77
CA LEU A 49 -4.56 1.65 6.60
C LEU A 49 -5.77 0.75 6.88
N TYR A 50 -5.54 -0.38 7.55
CA TYR A 50 -6.61 -1.30 7.96
C TYR A 50 -7.57 -0.66 8.98
N GLY A 51 -7.06 0.05 9.99
CA GLY A 51 -7.88 0.77 10.95
C GLY A 51 -8.72 1.87 10.30
N MET A 52 -8.18 2.59 9.33
CA MET A 52 -8.94 3.58 8.55
C MET A 52 -10.02 2.92 7.70
N HIS A 53 -9.77 1.75 7.14
CA HIS A 53 -10.74 0.94 6.40
C HIS A 53 -11.89 0.48 7.31
N GLU A 54 -11.58 -0.08 8.49
CA GLU A 54 -12.56 -0.51 9.49
C GLU A 54 -13.44 0.64 10.00
N LEU A 55 -12.86 1.84 10.14
CA LEU A 55 -13.60 3.05 10.47
C LEU A 55 -14.44 3.59 9.30
N GLY A 56 -14.32 3.03 8.11
CA GLY A 56 -15.02 3.49 6.91
C GLY A 56 -14.59 4.87 6.43
N VAL A 57 -13.35 5.28 6.68
CA VAL A 57 -12.82 6.62 6.35
C VAL A 57 -12.22 6.62 4.94
N PHE A 58 -13.06 6.32 3.94
CA PHE A 58 -12.66 6.24 2.52
C PHE A 58 -12.51 7.62 1.88
N HIS A 59 -11.84 7.68 0.73
CA HIS A 59 -11.56 8.92 -0.01
C HIS A 59 -12.81 9.75 -0.35
N HIS A 60 -13.97 9.11 -0.57
CA HIS A 60 -15.25 9.75 -0.88
C HIS A 60 -16.08 10.11 0.36
N LYS A 61 -15.60 9.79 1.56
CA LYS A 61 -16.25 10.11 2.84
C LYS A 61 -15.69 11.40 3.44
N LYS A 62 -16.33 11.88 4.50
CA LYS A 62 -15.86 13.04 5.26
C LYS A 62 -14.54 12.71 5.98
N TYR A 63 -13.71 13.73 6.14
CA TYR A 63 -12.52 13.65 6.99
C TYR A 63 -12.89 13.34 8.43
N LEU A 64 -12.05 12.60 9.10
CA LEU A 64 -12.15 12.27 10.52
C LEU A 64 -10.96 12.88 11.27
N LYS A 65 -11.16 13.32 12.50
CA LYS A 65 -10.06 13.81 13.35
C LYS A 65 -8.97 12.76 13.46
N SER A 66 -7.73 13.17 13.23
CA SER A 66 -6.57 12.26 13.30
C SER A 66 -6.46 11.56 14.65
N ALA A 67 -6.77 12.28 15.74
CA ALA A 67 -6.79 11.71 17.09
C ALA A 67 -7.74 10.51 17.24
N ARG A 68 -8.89 10.51 16.53
CA ARG A 68 -9.82 9.38 16.56
C ARG A 68 -9.27 8.18 15.81
N ILE A 69 -8.66 8.40 14.64
CA ILE A 69 -8.01 7.32 13.87
C ILE A 69 -6.87 6.71 14.69
N VAL A 70 -6.00 7.54 15.24
CA VAL A 70 -4.86 7.11 16.06
C VAL A 70 -5.34 6.32 17.28
N GLY A 71 -6.37 6.83 18.00
CA GLY A 71 -6.93 6.16 19.17
C GLY A 71 -7.53 4.79 18.85
N ASP A 72 -8.22 4.65 17.71
CA ASP A 72 -8.81 3.38 17.28
C ASP A 72 -7.72 2.35 16.91
N VAL A 73 -6.68 2.77 16.16
CA VAL A 73 -5.54 1.92 15.79
C VAL A 73 -4.76 1.46 17.03
N LEU A 74 -4.50 2.35 17.97
CA LEU A 74 -3.84 2.01 19.25
C LEU A 74 -4.62 1.00 20.07
N GLY A 75 -5.90 1.26 20.23
CA GLY A 75 -6.75 0.42 21.08
C GLY A 75 -7.00 -0.98 20.50
N LYS A 76 -6.98 -1.11 19.19
CA LYS A 76 -7.33 -2.36 18.50
C LYS A 76 -6.13 -3.16 17.98
N PHE A 77 -5.09 -2.50 17.47
CA PHE A 77 -4.08 -3.19 16.66
C PHE A 77 -2.63 -2.88 17.03
N HIS A 78 -2.32 -1.70 17.57
CA HIS A 78 -0.91 -1.27 17.71
C HIS A 78 -0.57 -0.79 19.12
N PRO A 79 -0.12 -1.70 20.03
CA PRO A 79 0.11 -1.38 21.45
C PRO A 79 1.43 -0.63 21.68
N HIS A 80 1.60 0.54 21.05
CA HIS A 80 2.79 1.40 21.17
C HIS A 80 2.38 2.86 21.38
N GLY A 81 3.34 3.78 21.44
CA GLY A 81 3.05 5.20 21.62
C GLY A 81 2.22 5.82 20.49
N ASP A 82 1.32 6.72 20.83
CA ASP A 82 0.43 7.44 19.92
C ASP A 82 1.20 8.26 18.85
N SER A 83 2.34 8.84 19.23
CA SER A 83 3.22 9.54 18.30
C SER A 83 3.69 8.66 17.16
N SER A 84 4.02 7.38 17.39
CA SER A 84 4.48 6.48 16.33
C SER A 84 3.42 6.22 15.26
N VAL A 85 2.15 6.10 15.67
CA VAL A 85 1.00 5.92 14.76
C VAL A 85 0.69 7.23 14.03
N TYR A 86 0.68 8.35 14.76
CA TYR A 86 0.40 9.66 14.16
C TYR A 86 1.47 10.06 13.15
N ASP A 87 2.76 9.95 13.49
CA ASP A 87 3.87 10.28 12.60
C ASP A 87 3.89 9.40 11.35
N THR A 88 3.50 8.13 11.49
CA THR A 88 3.33 7.23 10.33
C THR A 88 2.23 7.73 9.42
N MET A 89 1.07 8.08 9.97
CA MET A 89 -0.06 8.63 9.19
C MET A 89 0.31 9.96 8.53
N VAL A 90 1.04 10.82 9.24
CA VAL A 90 1.56 12.09 8.71
C VAL A 90 2.46 11.85 7.50
N ARG A 91 3.44 10.92 7.60
CA ARG A 91 4.33 10.60 6.48
C ARG A 91 3.58 10.04 5.28
N MET A 92 2.54 9.23 5.50
CA MET A 92 1.71 8.71 4.41
C MET A 92 0.88 9.78 3.68
N LYS A 93 0.72 10.98 4.26
CA LYS A 93 0.09 12.15 3.63
C LYS A 93 1.10 13.03 2.91
N GLN A 94 2.36 13.09 3.35
CA GLN A 94 3.35 14.04 2.86
C GLN A 94 3.81 13.70 1.43
N GLU A 95 3.54 14.60 0.49
CA GLU A 95 3.86 14.46 -0.94
C GLU A 95 5.38 14.48 -1.23
N TRP A 96 6.18 15.01 -0.30
CA TRP A 96 7.64 14.98 -0.37
C TRP A 96 8.26 13.76 0.31
N SER A 97 7.48 12.98 1.06
CA SER A 97 7.93 11.75 1.74
C SER A 97 7.57 10.50 0.96
N LEU A 98 6.37 10.42 0.39
CA LEU A 98 5.91 9.32 -0.44
C LEU A 98 5.64 9.78 -1.87
N ARG A 99 6.09 9.01 -2.85
CA ARG A 99 5.84 9.29 -4.27
C ARG A 99 4.35 9.22 -4.61
N TYR A 100 3.65 8.27 -4.00
CA TYR A 100 2.19 8.13 -4.08
C TYR A 100 1.61 8.09 -2.65
N PRO A 101 1.14 9.23 -2.13
CA PRO A 101 0.55 9.32 -0.80
C PRO A 101 -0.66 8.40 -0.64
N LEU A 102 -0.78 7.78 0.55
CA LEU A 102 -1.84 6.84 0.87
C LEU A 102 -2.92 7.45 1.78
N VAL A 103 -2.62 8.57 2.40
CA VAL A 103 -3.53 9.32 3.27
C VAL A 103 -3.77 10.69 2.66
N ASP A 104 -5.02 11.10 2.61
CA ASP A 104 -5.45 12.47 2.32
C ASP A 104 -5.72 13.18 3.65
N GLY A 105 -5.18 14.38 3.83
CA GLY A 105 -5.22 15.09 5.10
C GLY A 105 -5.53 16.57 4.95
N GLN A 106 -6.28 17.10 5.92
CA GLN A 106 -6.63 18.50 6.04
C GLN A 106 -6.03 19.08 7.32
N GLY A 107 -5.40 20.25 7.19
CA GLY A 107 -4.64 20.89 8.25
C GLY A 107 -3.13 20.93 7.99
N ASN A 108 -2.34 21.19 9.02
CA ASN A 108 -0.88 21.24 8.92
C ASN A 108 -0.28 19.85 9.19
N PHE A 109 0.28 19.24 8.14
CA PHE A 109 1.01 17.95 8.19
C PHE A 109 2.54 18.13 8.04
N GLY A 110 3.06 19.32 8.41
CA GLY A 110 4.47 19.65 8.29
C GLY A 110 4.81 20.31 6.95
N SER A 111 6.09 20.59 6.76
CA SER A 111 6.63 21.19 5.54
C SER A 111 8.00 20.60 5.17
N MET A 112 8.48 20.92 3.96
CA MET A 112 9.84 20.57 3.51
C MET A 112 10.93 21.39 4.23
N ASP A 113 10.54 22.41 4.97
CA ASP A 113 11.41 23.21 5.82
C ASP A 113 11.65 22.56 7.19
N GLY A 114 11.10 21.37 7.42
CA GLY A 114 11.23 20.63 8.66
C GLY A 114 10.24 21.06 9.74
N ASP A 115 9.23 21.87 9.41
CA ASP A 115 8.18 22.19 10.37
C ASP A 115 7.45 20.91 10.81
N SER A 116 7.23 20.79 12.09
CA SER A 116 6.47 19.69 12.65
C SER A 116 5.00 19.78 12.29
N PRO A 117 4.32 18.63 12.13
CA PRO A 117 2.87 18.62 11.95
C PRO A 117 2.18 19.20 13.19
N ALA A 118 0.98 19.75 13.02
CA ALA A 118 0.15 20.14 14.13
C ALA A 118 -0.26 18.91 14.94
N ALA A 119 -0.56 19.09 16.23
CA ALA A 119 -1.03 17.99 17.06
C ALA A 119 -2.29 17.31 16.46
N MET A 120 -2.41 16.00 16.65
CA MET A 120 -3.45 15.16 16.02
C MET A 120 -4.90 15.60 16.27
N ARG A 121 -5.14 16.41 17.30
CA ARG A 121 -6.47 17.00 17.59
C ARG A 121 -6.86 18.12 16.62
N TYR A 122 -5.90 18.71 15.92
CA TYR A 122 -6.14 19.81 14.96
C TYR A 122 -6.21 19.32 13.52
N THR A 123 -5.58 18.18 13.19
CA THR A 123 -5.57 17.62 11.84
C THR A 123 -6.72 16.66 11.63
N GLU A 124 -7.11 16.49 10.38
CA GLU A 124 -8.12 15.54 9.94
C GLU A 124 -7.57 14.72 8.79
N ALA A 125 -7.97 13.46 8.69
CA ALA A 125 -7.47 12.56 7.66
C ALA A 125 -8.56 11.63 7.12
N ARG A 126 -8.32 11.09 5.92
CA ARG A 126 -9.05 10.00 5.28
C ARG A 126 -8.11 9.23 4.36
N LEU A 127 -8.54 8.08 3.87
CA LEU A 127 -7.78 7.35 2.87
C LEU A 127 -7.69 8.16 1.57
N GLN A 128 -6.55 8.08 0.91
CA GLN A 128 -6.38 8.61 -0.46
C GLN A 128 -7.02 7.65 -1.46
N LYS A 129 -7.40 8.13 -2.63
CA LYS A 129 -8.07 7.32 -3.66
C LYS A 129 -7.28 6.07 -4.06
N VAL A 130 -5.96 6.17 -4.17
CA VAL A 130 -5.10 5.02 -4.50
C VAL A 130 -5.11 3.94 -3.41
N SER A 131 -5.45 4.28 -2.17
CA SER A 131 -5.53 3.32 -1.06
C SER A 131 -6.71 2.35 -1.21
N ASP A 132 -7.73 2.70 -2.01
CA ASP A 132 -8.81 1.78 -2.34
C ASP A 132 -8.26 0.56 -3.12
N GLU A 133 -7.25 0.77 -3.99
CA GLU A 133 -6.59 -0.31 -4.72
C GLU A 133 -5.63 -1.15 -3.85
N VAL A 134 -5.14 -0.56 -2.76
CA VAL A 134 -4.31 -1.26 -1.76
C VAL A 134 -5.15 -2.18 -0.87
N LEU A 135 -6.39 -1.76 -0.56
CA LEU A 135 -7.31 -2.45 0.35
C LEU A 135 -8.40 -3.25 -0.38
N ALA A 136 -8.35 -3.26 -1.71
CA ALA A 136 -9.37 -3.92 -2.54
C ALA A 136 -9.47 -5.41 -2.23
N ASP A 137 -10.70 -5.92 -2.21
CA ASP A 137 -11.00 -7.35 -2.00
C ASP A 137 -10.57 -7.92 -0.63
N LEU A 138 -10.32 -7.09 0.38
CA LEU A 138 -9.91 -7.52 1.72
C LEU A 138 -11.00 -8.36 2.43
N ASP A 139 -12.26 -8.12 2.09
CA ASP A 139 -13.44 -8.81 2.59
C ASP A 139 -13.70 -10.17 1.91
N LYS A 140 -12.89 -10.55 0.92
CA LYS A 140 -13.06 -11.78 0.12
C LYS A 140 -12.07 -12.91 0.47
N GLU A 141 -11.60 -12.96 1.68
CA GLU A 141 -10.66 -13.99 2.16
C GLU A 141 -9.35 -14.09 1.32
N THR A 142 -8.94 -12.99 0.71
CA THR A 142 -7.80 -12.91 -0.21
C THR A 142 -6.44 -13.02 0.47
N VAL A 143 -6.37 -12.71 1.76
CA VAL A 143 -5.17 -12.74 2.58
C VAL A 143 -5.43 -13.40 3.92
N ASP A 144 -4.36 -13.84 4.58
CA ASP A 144 -4.46 -14.42 5.91
C ASP A 144 -4.61 -13.35 6.97
N PHE A 145 -5.42 -13.65 7.98
CA PHE A 145 -5.59 -12.87 9.18
C PHE A 145 -4.89 -13.54 10.36
N GLN A 146 -4.42 -12.74 11.28
CA GLN A 146 -3.88 -13.15 12.57
C GLN A 146 -4.62 -12.44 13.71
N ASN A 147 -4.49 -12.96 14.92
CA ASN A 147 -5.00 -12.25 16.08
C ASN A 147 -4.19 -10.97 16.31
N ASN A 148 -4.86 -9.94 16.84
CA ASN A 148 -4.20 -8.75 17.32
C ASN A 148 -3.43 -9.05 18.64
N PHE A 149 -2.86 -8.02 19.26
CA PHE A 149 -1.99 -8.15 20.43
C PHE A 149 -2.66 -8.74 21.70
N ASP A 150 -3.99 -8.65 21.82
CA ASP A 150 -4.79 -9.13 22.97
C ASP A 150 -5.74 -10.28 22.62
N ASP A 151 -5.62 -10.86 21.42
CA ASP A 151 -6.46 -11.94 20.87
C ASP A 151 -7.96 -11.60 20.76
N SER A 152 -8.35 -10.34 20.93
CA SER A 152 -9.75 -9.90 20.86
C SER A 152 -10.27 -9.70 19.45
N LEU A 153 -9.40 -9.32 18.51
CA LEU A 153 -9.71 -9.00 17.12
C LEU A 153 -8.72 -9.68 16.17
N LYS A 154 -9.03 -9.58 14.88
CA LYS A 154 -8.13 -10.05 13.82
C LYS A 154 -7.63 -8.89 12.98
N GLU A 155 -6.37 -8.98 12.56
CA GLU A 155 -5.74 -8.06 11.63
C GLU A 155 -5.15 -8.81 10.44
N PRO A 156 -5.08 -8.23 9.23
CA PRO A 156 -4.47 -8.87 8.07
C PRO A 156 -2.96 -8.98 8.25
N LYS A 157 -2.39 -10.15 7.93
CA LYS A 157 -0.93 -10.36 7.91
C LYS A 157 -0.25 -9.56 6.82
N VAL A 158 -0.94 -9.35 5.70
CA VAL A 158 -0.51 -8.62 4.51
C VAL A 158 -1.75 -8.04 3.84
N LEU A 159 -1.63 -6.92 3.12
CA LEU A 159 -2.74 -6.35 2.35
C LEU A 159 -2.80 -6.92 0.93
N PRO A 160 -4.01 -7.09 0.35
CA PRO A 160 -4.20 -7.63 -0.99
C PRO A 160 -3.91 -6.59 -2.08
N THR A 161 -2.90 -5.77 -1.90
CA THR A 161 -2.62 -4.61 -2.75
C THR A 161 -2.53 -4.95 -4.24
N ARG A 162 -3.22 -4.16 -5.07
CA ARG A 162 -3.08 -4.18 -6.53
C ARG A 162 -1.94 -3.30 -7.03
N VAL A 163 -1.44 -2.41 -6.17
CA VAL A 163 -0.34 -1.49 -6.48
C VAL A 163 0.98 -2.12 -6.02
N PRO A 164 2.06 -2.10 -6.80
CA PRO A 164 3.38 -2.57 -6.38
C PRO A 164 4.04 -1.57 -5.41
N THR A 165 3.44 -1.42 -4.22
CA THR A 165 3.72 -0.37 -3.24
C THR A 165 5.16 -0.33 -2.78
N LEU A 166 5.82 -1.49 -2.63
CA LEU A 166 7.23 -1.55 -2.27
C LEU A 166 8.12 -0.89 -3.32
N LEU A 167 7.81 -1.09 -4.59
CA LEU A 167 8.57 -0.52 -5.71
C LEU A 167 8.24 0.97 -5.89
N VAL A 168 6.94 1.32 -5.81
CA VAL A 168 6.45 2.68 -6.13
C VAL A 168 6.81 3.69 -5.04
N ASN A 169 6.65 3.32 -3.77
CA ASN A 169 6.91 4.20 -2.62
C ASN A 169 8.23 3.93 -1.91
N GLY A 170 8.86 2.78 -2.19
CA GLY A 170 10.03 2.37 -1.44
C GLY A 170 9.75 2.13 0.04
N SER A 171 10.80 1.97 0.82
CA SER A 171 10.73 1.86 2.28
C SER A 171 12.08 2.18 2.90
N SER A 172 12.10 2.80 4.07
CA SER A 172 13.33 3.02 4.84
C SER A 172 13.12 2.58 6.29
N GLY A 173 14.11 1.93 6.88
CA GLY A 173 14.03 1.47 8.27
C GLY A 173 15.36 0.96 8.81
N ILE A 174 15.53 1.10 10.11
CA ILE A 174 16.72 0.65 10.84
C ILE A 174 16.29 -0.48 11.79
N ALA A 175 16.82 -1.67 11.56
CA ALA A 175 16.64 -2.83 12.41
C ALA A 175 17.92 -3.14 13.18
N VAL A 176 17.91 -4.20 13.96
CA VAL A 176 19.11 -4.67 14.66
C VAL A 176 20.02 -5.39 13.68
N GLY A 177 21.23 -4.89 13.49
CA GLY A 177 22.24 -5.49 12.59
C GLY A 177 22.00 -5.27 11.10
N MET A 178 20.90 -4.63 10.69
CA MET A 178 20.60 -4.35 9.29
C MET A 178 19.71 -3.12 9.12
N ALA A 179 19.70 -2.55 7.92
CA ALA A 179 18.82 -1.44 7.57
C ALA A 179 18.28 -1.64 6.17
N THR A 180 17.08 -1.17 5.91
CA THR A 180 16.52 -1.08 4.55
C THR A 180 16.43 0.38 4.13
N ASN A 181 16.71 0.64 2.85
CA ASN A 181 16.54 1.95 2.24
C ASN A 181 16.26 1.77 0.75
N MET A 182 14.99 1.64 0.42
CA MET A 182 14.51 1.35 -0.93
C MET A 182 14.01 2.62 -1.57
N ALA A 183 14.48 2.89 -2.79
CA ALA A 183 14.09 4.07 -3.53
C ALA A 183 12.67 3.94 -4.11
N PRO A 184 11.91 5.03 -4.21
CA PRO A 184 10.62 5.07 -4.90
C PRO A 184 10.80 5.11 -6.42
N HIS A 185 9.76 4.65 -7.16
CA HIS A 185 9.78 4.60 -8.62
C HIS A 185 8.46 5.11 -9.20
N ASN A 186 8.49 5.47 -10.47
CA ASN A 186 7.29 5.88 -11.20
C ASN A 186 6.31 4.71 -11.35
N LEU A 187 5.01 4.97 -11.13
CA LEU A 187 3.96 3.94 -11.16
C LEU A 187 3.79 3.34 -12.54
N THR A 188 3.79 4.18 -13.59
CA THR A 188 3.65 3.75 -14.98
C THR A 188 4.79 2.83 -15.37
N GLU A 189 6.04 3.24 -15.12
CA GLU A 189 7.24 2.44 -15.40
C GLU A 189 7.24 1.14 -14.60
N SER A 190 6.84 1.18 -13.33
CA SER A 190 6.75 0.01 -12.46
C SER A 190 5.72 -1.00 -12.96
N ILE A 191 4.55 -0.54 -13.41
CA ILE A 191 3.51 -1.40 -13.98
C ILE A 191 3.99 -2.01 -15.30
N ASP A 192 4.63 -1.23 -16.16
CA ASP A 192 5.17 -1.74 -17.44
C ASP A 192 6.23 -2.83 -17.20
N ALA A 193 7.10 -2.66 -16.19
CA ALA A 193 8.07 -3.68 -15.81
C ALA A 193 7.40 -4.94 -15.22
N VAL A 194 6.34 -4.80 -14.42
CA VAL A 194 5.56 -5.93 -13.90
C VAL A 194 4.86 -6.68 -15.03
N CYS A 195 4.24 -5.98 -15.98
CA CYS A 195 3.61 -6.59 -17.15
C CYS A 195 4.63 -7.33 -18.02
N ALA A 196 5.82 -6.74 -18.25
CA ALA A 196 6.89 -7.39 -18.99
C ALA A 196 7.38 -8.68 -18.30
N TYR A 197 7.45 -8.69 -16.96
CA TYR A 197 7.78 -9.89 -16.20
C TYR A 197 6.69 -10.97 -16.31
N ILE A 198 5.41 -10.59 -16.30
CA ILE A 198 4.29 -11.54 -16.50
C ILE A 198 4.35 -12.17 -17.89
N ASP A 199 4.71 -11.40 -18.93
CA ASP A 199 4.84 -11.90 -20.31
C ASP A 199 6.05 -12.80 -20.48
N ASN A 200 7.12 -12.59 -19.73
CA ASN A 200 8.34 -13.39 -19.75
C ASN A 200 8.95 -13.51 -18.36
N HIS A 201 8.69 -14.62 -17.66
CA HIS A 201 9.22 -14.87 -16.32
C HIS A 201 10.77 -15.00 -16.29
N ASP A 202 11.40 -15.25 -17.42
CA ASP A 202 12.86 -15.34 -17.54
C ASP A 202 13.52 -14.02 -17.96
N ILE A 203 12.74 -12.93 -18.02
CA ILE A 203 13.24 -11.59 -18.37
C ILE A 203 14.44 -11.22 -17.51
N THR A 204 15.48 -10.68 -18.13
CA THR A 204 16.68 -10.22 -17.44
C THR A 204 16.47 -8.85 -16.79
N ILE A 205 17.33 -8.52 -15.80
CA ILE A 205 17.28 -7.20 -15.14
C ILE A 205 17.55 -6.08 -16.15
N ASP A 206 18.49 -6.27 -17.09
CA ASP A 206 18.79 -5.28 -18.14
C ASP A 206 17.60 -5.05 -19.10
N GLU A 207 16.77 -6.06 -19.31
CA GLU A 207 15.52 -5.90 -20.08
C GLU A 207 14.45 -5.18 -19.25
N LEU A 208 14.30 -5.49 -17.98
CA LEU A 208 13.42 -4.78 -17.07
C LEU A 208 13.77 -3.29 -16.97
N MET A 209 15.06 -2.96 -16.99
CA MET A 209 15.54 -1.57 -16.99
C MET A 209 15.18 -0.77 -18.24
N LYS A 210 14.67 -1.39 -19.31
CA LYS A 210 14.08 -0.68 -20.45
C LYS A 210 12.69 -0.14 -20.13
N HIS A 211 12.00 -0.72 -19.16
CA HIS A 211 10.66 -0.31 -18.70
C HIS A 211 10.74 0.61 -17.49
N ILE A 212 11.66 0.34 -16.56
CA ILE A 212 11.90 1.13 -15.35
C ILE A 212 13.36 1.60 -15.35
N SER A 213 13.54 2.85 -15.73
CA SER A 213 14.88 3.36 -16.03
C SER A 213 15.70 3.75 -14.80
N ALA A 214 15.05 4.33 -13.80
CA ALA A 214 15.70 4.81 -12.56
C ALA A 214 14.65 5.10 -11.47
N PRO A 215 15.07 5.27 -10.20
CA PRO A 215 14.21 5.79 -9.16
C PRO A 215 13.59 7.15 -9.53
N ASP A 216 12.34 7.35 -9.09
CA ASP A 216 11.58 8.58 -9.26
C ASP A 216 11.26 9.19 -7.90
N PHE A 217 12.03 10.17 -7.49
CA PHE A 217 11.93 10.77 -6.16
C PHE A 217 10.83 11.84 -6.11
N PRO A 218 10.01 11.90 -5.03
CA PRO A 218 8.88 12.82 -4.93
C PRO A 218 9.28 14.32 -4.94
N THR A 219 10.51 14.64 -4.57
CA THR A 219 11.03 16.02 -4.58
C THR A 219 11.73 16.39 -5.88
N GLY A 220 11.76 15.48 -6.87
CA GLY A 220 12.45 15.65 -8.13
C GLY A 220 13.99 15.56 -7.98
N GLY A 221 14.68 16.46 -8.68
CA GLY A 221 16.14 16.48 -8.77
C GLY A 221 16.67 15.68 -9.97
N VAL A 222 17.99 15.60 -10.06
CA VAL A 222 18.69 14.94 -11.16
C VAL A 222 19.60 13.84 -10.60
N ILE A 223 19.48 12.64 -11.14
CA ILE A 223 20.42 11.55 -10.86
C ILE A 223 21.72 11.81 -11.63
N TYR A 224 22.83 11.91 -10.92
CA TYR A 224 24.13 12.17 -11.51
C TYR A 224 24.98 10.90 -11.56
N GLY A 225 25.11 10.36 -12.77
CA GLY A 225 25.76 9.07 -13.00
C GLY A 225 24.79 7.88 -12.85
N TYR A 226 24.93 6.91 -13.74
CA TYR A 226 23.94 5.79 -13.84
C TYR A 226 24.41 4.50 -13.14
N GLN A 227 25.71 4.38 -12.84
CA GLN A 227 26.28 3.15 -12.29
C GLN A 227 25.62 2.74 -10.97
N GLY A 228 25.35 3.71 -10.07
CA GLY A 228 24.69 3.42 -8.79
C GLY A 228 23.25 2.89 -8.95
N VAL A 229 22.52 3.30 -9.99
CA VAL A 229 21.18 2.75 -10.32
C VAL A 229 21.32 1.33 -10.81
N LYS A 230 22.27 1.08 -11.71
CA LYS A 230 22.55 -0.26 -12.27
C LYS A 230 22.93 -1.25 -11.16
N ASP A 231 23.83 -0.84 -10.27
CA ASP A 231 24.23 -1.66 -9.12
C ASP A 231 23.05 -1.96 -8.20
N ALA A 232 22.19 -0.96 -7.91
CA ALA A 232 21.01 -1.12 -7.09
C ALA A 232 20.01 -2.11 -7.69
N PHE A 233 19.77 -2.05 -8.99
CA PHE A 233 18.83 -2.95 -9.67
C PHE A 233 19.36 -4.38 -9.78
N HIS A 234 20.66 -4.57 -10.02
CA HIS A 234 21.25 -5.91 -10.14
C HIS A 234 21.50 -6.59 -8.80
N THR A 235 21.94 -5.84 -7.79
CA THR A 235 22.41 -6.43 -6.53
C THR A 235 21.55 -6.10 -5.31
N GLY A 236 20.58 -5.19 -5.45
CA GLY A 236 19.84 -4.63 -4.33
C GLY A 236 20.64 -3.63 -3.51
N ARG A 237 21.85 -3.26 -3.92
CA ARG A 237 22.71 -2.23 -3.28
C ARG A 237 23.31 -1.31 -4.32
N GLY A 238 23.25 -0.01 -4.03
CA GLY A 238 23.84 0.97 -4.92
C GLY A 238 23.92 2.35 -4.26
N ARG A 239 24.81 3.20 -4.74
CA ARG A 239 24.92 4.58 -4.32
C ARG A 239 24.50 5.50 -5.46
N ILE A 240 23.35 6.11 -5.33
CA ILE A 240 22.78 7.04 -6.31
C ILE A 240 23.12 8.46 -5.87
N VAL A 241 23.79 9.22 -6.73
CA VAL A 241 24.09 10.63 -6.48
C VAL A 241 22.92 11.47 -7.00
N LEU A 242 22.34 12.28 -6.13
CA LEU A 242 21.23 13.18 -6.42
C LEU A 242 21.74 14.63 -6.41
N ARG A 243 21.37 15.40 -7.41
CA ARG A 243 21.60 16.83 -7.50
C ARG A 243 20.28 17.58 -7.55
N ALA A 244 20.28 18.76 -6.94
CA ALA A 244 19.21 19.74 -7.13
C ALA A 244 19.08 20.11 -8.62
N LYS A 245 17.87 20.36 -9.08
CA LYS A 245 17.61 20.92 -10.39
C LYS A 245 17.77 22.41 -10.32
N VAL A 246 18.64 22.95 -11.15
CA VAL A 246 19.01 24.35 -11.15
C VAL A 246 18.98 24.92 -12.57
N HIS A 247 18.76 26.24 -12.66
CA HIS A 247 18.96 27.00 -13.88
C HIS A 247 19.53 28.38 -13.54
N PHE A 248 20.05 29.08 -14.54
CA PHE A 248 20.60 30.40 -14.37
C PHE A 248 19.57 31.45 -14.83
N GLU A 249 19.44 32.51 -14.04
CA GLU A 249 18.63 33.70 -14.36
C GLU A 249 19.48 34.95 -14.18
N GLU A 250 19.07 36.03 -14.79
CA GLU A 250 19.59 37.37 -14.52
C GLU A 250 18.55 38.15 -13.69
N ILE A 251 18.95 38.54 -12.46
CA ILE A 251 18.10 39.27 -11.51
C ILE A 251 18.85 40.56 -11.12
N HIS A 252 18.21 41.74 -11.33
CA HIS A 252 18.78 43.05 -11.01
C HIS A 252 20.20 43.27 -11.59
N ASN A 253 20.41 42.87 -12.85
CA ASN A 253 21.69 42.92 -13.57
C ASN A 253 22.80 42.05 -12.90
N ARG A 254 22.43 41.02 -12.18
CA ARG A 254 23.34 40.03 -11.62
C ARG A 254 22.94 38.64 -12.04
N ASN A 255 23.93 37.79 -12.24
CA ASN A 255 23.66 36.36 -12.42
C ASN A 255 23.12 35.76 -11.13
N ALA A 256 22.13 34.88 -11.24
CA ALA A 256 21.57 34.13 -10.15
C ALA A 256 21.50 32.63 -10.49
N ILE A 257 21.74 31.79 -9.50
CA ILE A 257 21.47 30.36 -9.58
C ILE A 257 20.13 30.13 -8.91
N VAL A 258 19.16 29.62 -9.65
CA VAL A 258 17.82 29.32 -9.13
C VAL A 258 17.61 27.83 -9.01
N VAL A 259 17.26 27.37 -7.81
CA VAL A 259 16.97 25.98 -7.50
C VAL A 259 15.46 25.77 -7.52
N THR A 260 15.00 24.83 -8.33
CA THR A 260 13.57 24.49 -8.48
C THR A 260 13.20 23.13 -7.90
N GLU A 261 14.17 22.25 -7.71
CA GLU A 261 13.96 20.94 -7.08
C GLU A 261 15.17 20.64 -6.17
N VAL A 262 14.90 20.04 -5.02
CA VAL A 262 15.95 19.65 -4.05
C VAL A 262 16.07 18.12 -3.97
N PRO A 263 17.25 17.58 -3.63
CA PRO A 263 17.42 16.16 -3.47
C PRO A 263 16.47 15.57 -2.41
N TYR A 264 16.08 14.33 -2.59
CA TYR A 264 15.16 13.63 -1.69
C TYR A 264 15.69 13.55 -0.26
N GLN A 265 14.81 13.72 0.73
CA GLN A 265 15.11 13.74 2.16
C GLN A 265 16.00 14.91 2.63
N VAL A 266 16.17 15.95 1.82
CA VAL A 266 16.89 17.17 2.22
C VAL A 266 15.89 18.15 2.84
N ASN A 267 16.22 18.64 4.05
CA ASN A 267 15.54 19.77 4.66
C ASN A 267 16.00 21.06 3.98
N LYS A 268 15.04 21.80 3.38
CA LYS A 268 15.34 23.01 2.61
C LYS A 268 15.88 24.14 3.48
N ALA A 269 15.27 24.38 4.64
CA ALA A 269 15.69 25.44 5.54
C ALA A 269 17.09 25.21 6.12
N ASP A 270 17.38 23.98 6.56
CA ASP A 270 18.70 23.60 7.07
C ASP A 270 19.79 23.73 5.98
N MET A 271 19.45 23.37 4.73
CA MET A 271 20.36 23.51 3.59
C MET A 271 20.68 24.97 3.33
N ILE A 272 19.68 25.87 3.36
CA ILE A 272 19.87 27.31 3.17
C ILE A 272 20.70 27.89 4.31
N ALA A 273 20.38 27.57 5.56
CA ALA A 273 21.12 28.04 6.75
C ALA A 273 22.59 27.60 6.68
N ARG A 274 22.84 26.32 6.37
CA ARG A 274 24.21 25.80 6.21
C ARG A 274 24.95 26.46 5.07
N THR A 275 24.31 26.80 3.97
CA THR A 275 24.93 27.53 2.86
C THR A 275 25.34 28.94 3.29
N ALA A 276 24.48 29.64 4.04
CA ALA A 276 24.81 30.96 4.57
C ALA A 276 26.03 30.95 5.52
N GLU A 277 26.17 29.92 6.36
CA GLU A 277 27.36 29.72 7.17
C GLU A 277 28.62 29.54 6.32
N LEU A 278 28.56 28.69 5.27
CA LEU A 278 29.72 28.43 4.40
C LEU A 278 30.14 29.67 3.60
N ILE A 279 29.21 30.58 3.31
CA ILE A 279 29.53 31.88 2.69
C ILE A 279 30.28 32.77 3.69
N LYS A 280 29.82 32.86 4.95
CA LYS A 280 30.49 33.61 5.99
C LYS A 280 31.92 33.08 6.26
N ASP A 281 32.11 31.78 6.16
CA ASP A 281 33.41 31.10 6.32
C ASP A 281 34.30 31.21 5.06
N ASP A 282 33.88 31.95 4.03
CA ASP A 282 34.56 32.12 2.73
C ASP A 282 34.85 30.79 1.99
N LYS A 283 34.10 29.73 2.30
CA LYS A 283 34.20 28.43 1.59
C LYS A 283 33.46 28.39 0.26
N ILE A 284 32.45 29.27 0.10
CA ILE A 284 31.72 29.47 -1.14
C ILE A 284 31.72 30.98 -1.47
N PRO A 285 32.82 31.49 -2.01
CA PRO A 285 32.89 32.89 -2.45
C PRO A 285 32.01 33.11 -3.68
N GLY A 286 31.66 34.37 -3.92
CA GLY A 286 30.93 34.74 -5.13
C GLY A 286 29.41 34.82 -5.00
N ILE A 287 28.82 34.45 -3.87
CA ILE A 287 27.40 34.66 -3.58
C ILE A 287 27.23 36.01 -2.88
N HIS A 288 26.26 36.79 -3.34
CA HIS A 288 25.88 38.07 -2.78
C HIS A 288 24.78 37.96 -1.76
N ASP A 289 23.71 37.23 -2.14
CA ASP A 289 22.51 37.04 -1.29
C ASP A 289 21.85 35.69 -1.55
N ILE A 290 21.11 35.22 -0.56
CA ILE A 290 20.31 33.98 -0.64
C ILE A 290 18.88 34.34 -0.27
N ARG A 291 17.92 34.00 -1.14
CA ARG A 291 16.48 34.18 -0.88
C ARG A 291 15.73 32.89 -1.09
N ASP A 292 14.84 32.61 -0.19
CA ASP A 292 13.82 31.56 -0.36
C ASP A 292 12.51 32.22 -0.85
N GLU A 293 12.23 32.05 -2.12
CA GLU A 293 11.02 32.54 -2.79
C GLU A 293 10.03 31.40 -3.04
N SER A 294 10.16 30.28 -2.33
CA SER A 294 9.30 29.12 -2.50
C SER A 294 7.86 29.43 -2.16
N SER A 295 6.95 29.06 -3.03
CA SER A 295 5.51 29.25 -2.87
C SER A 295 4.74 28.23 -3.69
N ARG A 296 3.61 27.77 -3.18
CA ARG A 296 2.67 26.93 -3.94
C ARG A 296 2.19 27.59 -5.25
N ARG A 297 2.31 28.92 -5.38
CA ARG A 297 1.97 29.66 -6.60
C ARG A 297 3.00 29.51 -7.71
N ASN A 298 4.22 29.04 -7.41
CA ASN A 298 5.31 28.92 -8.40
C ASN A 298 5.11 27.74 -9.38
N GLY A 299 4.09 26.90 -9.17
CA GLY A 299 3.87 25.66 -9.94
C GLY A 299 4.88 24.56 -9.61
N GLY A 300 4.71 23.38 -10.18
CA GLY A 300 5.58 22.22 -9.94
C GLY A 300 5.76 21.90 -8.45
N SER A 301 7.03 21.76 -8.01
CA SER A 301 7.38 21.52 -6.60
C SER A 301 7.11 22.74 -5.70
N GLY A 302 6.85 23.90 -6.27
CA GLY A 302 6.71 25.16 -5.54
C GLY A 302 8.03 25.73 -4.99
N ILE A 303 9.14 25.05 -5.18
CA ILE A 303 10.47 25.44 -4.69
C ILE A 303 11.08 26.49 -5.61
N ARG A 304 11.58 27.56 -5.00
CA ARG A 304 12.39 28.58 -5.68
C ARG A 304 13.38 29.16 -4.67
N ILE A 305 14.60 28.67 -4.70
CA ILE A 305 15.70 29.20 -3.89
C ILE A 305 16.64 29.94 -4.84
N VAL A 306 16.89 31.22 -4.55
CA VAL A 306 17.68 32.10 -5.39
C VAL A 306 19.01 32.41 -4.71
N TYR A 307 20.10 32.05 -5.36
CA TYR A 307 21.47 32.44 -4.99
C TYR A 307 21.90 33.53 -5.93
N GLU A 308 21.81 34.82 -5.51
CA GLU A 308 22.25 35.98 -6.26
C GLU A 308 23.78 36.06 -6.21
N LEU A 309 24.44 36.17 -7.34
CA LEU A 309 25.90 36.15 -7.44
C LEU A 309 26.49 37.57 -7.41
N LYS A 310 27.74 37.70 -6.97
CA LYS A 310 28.54 38.91 -7.14
C LYS A 310 28.86 39.09 -8.61
N ASN A 311 29.09 40.34 -9.04
CA ASN A 311 29.30 40.67 -10.45
C ASN A 311 30.55 40.00 -11.07
N ASP A 312 31.54 39.71 -10.27
CA ASP A 312 32.81 39.06 -10.64
C ASP A 312 32.77 37.53 -10.53
N ALA A 313 31.64 36.97 -10.07
CA ALA A 313 31.51 35.54 -9.87
C ALA A 313 31.19 34.80 -11.16
N ILE A 314 31.83 33.65 -11.36
CA ILE A 314 31.53 32.74 -12.47
C ILE A 314 30.48 31.74 -12.01
N PRO A 315 29.25 31.74 -12.58
CA PRO A 315 28.10 30.94 -12.09
C PRO A 315 28.40 29.44 -11.96
N ASN A 316 29.06 28.85 -12.95
CA ASN A 316 29.40 27.44 -12.95
C ASN A 316 30.40 27.06 -11.85
N VAL A 317 31.30 27.94 -11.50
CA VAL A 317 32.29 27.71 -10.41
C VAL A 317 31.58 27.72 -9.07
N VAL A 318 30.69 28.71 -8.85
CA VAL A 318 29.89 28.80 -7.63
C VAL A 318 28.96 27.60 -7.51
N LEU A 319 28.30 27.17 -8.60
CA LEU A 319 27.44 25.99 -8.61
C LEU A 319 28.20 24.71 -8.24
N ASN A 320 29.43 24.54 -8.74
CA ASN A 320 30.26 23.38 -8.37
C ASN A 320 30.66 23.40 -6.90
N LEU A 321 30.90 24.58 -6.32
CA LEU A 321 31.16 24.73 -4.89
C LEU A 321 29.92 24.41 -4.05
N LEU A 322 28.73 24.85 -4.49
CA LEU A 322 27.47 24.51 -3.87
C LEU A 322 27.24 22.99 -3.87
N TYR A 323 27.43 22.32 -5.00
CA TYR A 323 27.33 20.84 -5.05
C TYR A 323 28.37 20.14 -4.18
N LYS A 324 29.56 20.71 -4.01
CA LYS A 324 30.63 20.08 -3.21
C LYS A 324 30.41 20.22 -1.70
N TYR A 325 29.87 21.35 -1.24
CA TYR A 325 29.86 21.69 0.18
C TYR A 325 28.46 21.71 0.81
N THR A 326 27.39 21.63 0.01
CA THR A 326 26.02 21.71 0.50
C THR A 326 25.20 20.49 0.12
N ALA A 327 23.98 20.35 0.68
CA ALA A 327 23.04 19.31 0.36
C ALA A 327 22.35 19.48 -1.02
N LEU A 328 22.76 20.47 -1.85
CA LEU A 328 22.35 20.52 -3.26
C LEU A 328 22.87 19.32 -4.07
N GLN A 329 23.89 18.64 -3.57
CA GLN A 329 24.26 17.30 -4.00
C GLN A 329 24.32 16.38 -2.79
N THR A 330 23.61 15.27 -2.84
CA THR A 330 23.63 14.23 -1.80
C THR A 330 23.71 12.85 -2.43
N SER A 331 23.84 11.81 -1.63
CA SER A 331 23.80 10.44 -2.11
C SER A 331 22.72 9.66 -1.38
N PHE A 332 21.89 8.96 -2.15
CA PHE A 332 20.93 7.99 -1.66
C PHE A 332 21.56 6.59 -1.75
N SER A 333 21.81 6.00 -0.58
CA SER A 333 22.40 4.65 -0.51
C SER A 333 21.26 3.62 -0.53
N VAL A 334 21.07 2.97 -1.67
CA VAL A 334 20.08 1.90 -1.83
C VAL A 334 20.54 0.66 -1.08
N ASN A 335 19.64 0.07 -0.31
CA ASN A 335 19.79 -1.23 0.33
C ASN A 335 18.41 -1.91 0.40
N ASN A 336 18.11 -2.76 -0.56
CA ASN A 336 16.80 -3.37 -0.75
C ASN A 336 16.67 -4.63 0.13
N ILE A 337 16.38 -4.43 1.41
CA ILE A 337 16.09 -5.53 2.35
C ILE A 337 14.60 -5.51 2.68
N ALA A 338 13.91 -6.62 2.43
CA ALA A 338 12.51 -6.82 2.80
C ALA A 338 12.28 -8.22 3.39
N LEU A 339 11.13 -8.42 3.99
CA LEU A 339 10.74 -9.72 4.54
C LEU A 339 10.14 -10.59 3.44
N VAL A 340 10.78 -11.72 3.20
CA VAL A 340 10.26 -12.80 2.34
C VAL A 340 9.92 -13.97 3.26
N ASN A 341 8.63 -14.31 3.36
CA ASN A 341 8.16 -15.35 4.28
C ASN A 341 8.66 -15.17 5.73
N GLY A 342 8.68 -13.93 6.21
CA GLY A 342 9.13 -13.58 7.56
C GLY A 342 10.63 -13.55 7.77
N ARG A 343 11.45 -13.70 6.72
CA ARG A 343 12.92 -13.65 6.78
C ARG A 343 13.44 -12.44 5.99
N PRO A 344 14.42 -11.71 6.52
CA PRO A 344 15.01 -10.59 5.80
C PRO A 344 15.89 -11.10 4.65
N GLU A 345 15.60 -10.65 3.45
CA GLU A 345 16.36 -10.97 2.24
C GLU A 345 16.75 -9.70 1.49
N GLN A 346 17.92 -9.73 0.86
CA GLN A 346 18.35 -8.67 -0.04
C GLN A 346 17.85 -8.97 -1.45
N LEU A 347 17.11 -8.01 -2.03
CA LEU A 347 16.35 -8.22 -3.25
C LEU A 347 16.89 -7.33 -4.38
N ASN A 348 17.05 -7.89 -5.55
CA ASN A 348 17.23 -7.16 -6.80
C ASN A 348 15.89 -6.74 -7.39
N LEU A 349 15.90 -5.98 -8.49
CA LEU A 349 14.69 -5.49 -9.13
C LEU A 349 13.74 -6.62 -9.55
N ARG A 350 14.27 -7.68 -10.16
CA ARG A 350 13.48 -8.81 -10.63
C ARG A 350 12.81 -9.57 -9.48
N ASP A 351 13.52 -9.75 -8.36
CA ASP A 351 12.97 -10.46 -7.20
C ASP A 351 11.81 -9.69 -6.57
N ILE A 352 11.91 -8.35 -6.46
CA ILE A 352 10.82 -7.50 -5.95
C ILE A 352 9.58 -7.67 -6.83
N ILE A 353 9.73 -7.60 -8.15
CA ILE A 353 8.63 -7.77 -9.11
C ILE A 353 8.05 -9.18 -9.02
N LYS A 354 8.90 -10.20 -8.97
CA LYS A 354 8.50 -11.60 -8.85
C LYS A 354 7.59 -11.84 -7.64
N TYR A 355 8.03 -11.44 -6.45
CA TYR A 355 7.23 -11.65 -5.23
C TYR A 355 5.93 -10.86 -5.22
N PHE A 356 5.91 -9.69 -5.82
CA PHE A 356 4.65 -8.95 -6.01
C PHE A 356 3.70 -9.71 -6.94
N VAL A 357 4.16 -10.23 -8.08
CA VAL A 357 3.33 -10.98 -9.03
C VAL A 357 2.82 -12.28 -8.41
N GLU A 358 3.67 -13.01 -7.69
CA GLU A 358 3.27 -14.21 -6.95
C GLU A 358 2.17 -13.90 -5.92
N HIS A 359 2.32 -12.81 -5.18
CA HIS A 359 1.29 -12.35 -4.25
C HIS A 359 -0.02 -12.00 -4.96
N ARG A 360 0.04 -11.27 -6.09
CA ARG A 360 -1.15 -10.95 -6.87
C ARG A 360 -1.84 -12.20 -7.41
N LEU A 361 -1.07 -13.18 -7.86
CA LEU A 361 -1.61 -14.46 -8.33
C LEU A 361 -2.37 -15.20 -7.23
N ASP A 362 -1.82 -15.24 -6.01
CA ASP A 362 -2.50 -15.82 -4.84
C ASP A 362 -3.79 -15.05 -4.51
N VAL A 363 -3.74 -13.72 -4.44
CA VAL A 363 -4.90 -12.87 -4.17
C VAL A 363 -6.02 -13.08 -5.19
N VAL A 364 -5.71 -13.10 -6.49
CA VAL A 364 -6.69 -13.33 -7.56
C VAL A 364 -7.27 -14.74 -7.47
N THR A 365 -6.44 -15.73 -7.18
CA THR A 365 -6.89 -17.12 -7.01
C THR A 365 -7.85 -17.25 -5.82
N ARG A 366 -7.49 -16.72 -4.67
CA ARG A 366 -8.33 -16.77 -3.43
C ARG A 366 -9.62 -15.99 -3.60
N ARG A 367 -9.58 -14.81 -4.23
CA ARG A 367 -10.77 -14.03 -4.58
C ARG A 367 -11.72 -14.84 -5.47
N THR A 368 -11.19 -15.48 -6.50
CA THR A 368 -12.00 -16.29 -7.43
C THR A 368 -12.62 -17.50 -6.73
N ILE A 369 -11.89 -18.15 -5.82
CA ILE A 369 -12.43 -19.25 -4.99
C ILE A 369 -13.58 -18.75 -4.10
N PHE A 370 -13.42 -17.59 -3.45
CA PHE A 370 -14.46 -17.00 -2.61
C PHE A 370 -15.70 -16.65 -3.43
N GLU A 371 -15.54 -15.98 -4.57
CA GLU A 371 -16.64 -15.61 -5.47
C GLU A 371 -17.34 -16.85 -6.05
N LEU A 372 -16.58 -17.90 -6.41
CA LEU A 372 -17.12 -19.18 -6.87
C LEU A 372 -17.96 -19.85 -5.78
N LYS A 373 -17.46 -19.87 -4.54
CA LYS A 373 -18.22 -20.42 -3.40
C LYS A 373 -19.53 -19.68 -3.22
N LYS A 374 -19.50 -18.35 -3.23
CA LYS A 374 -20.71 -17.51 -3.11
C LYS A 374 -21.67 -17.70 -4.28
N ALA A 375 -21.15 -17.80 -5.49
CA ALA A 375 -21.95 -18.07 -6.68
C ALA A 375 -22.64 -19.45 -6.61
N LYS A 376 -21.91 -20.50 -6.16
CA LYS A 376 -22.47 -21.84 -5.97
C LYS A 376 -23.52 -21.88 -4.86
N GLU A 377 -23.31 -21.20 -3.74
CA GLU A 377 -24.31 -21.05 -2.67
C GLU A 377 -25.60 -20.43 -3.23
N LYS A 378 -25.48 -19.35 -4.02
CA LYS A 378 -26.62 -18.68 -4.64
C LYS A 378 -27.29 -19.55 -5.71
N ALA A 379 -26.51 -20.21 -6.57
CA ALA A 379 -27.03 -21.13 -7.60
C ALA A 379 -27.82 -22.28 -6.99
N HIS A 380 -27.35 -22.84 -5.88
CA HIS A 380 -28.03 -23.90 -5.16
C HIS A 380 -29.44 -23.49 -4.70
N ILE A 381 -29.62 -22.27 -4.19
CA ILE A 381 -30.93 -21.72 -3.81
C ILE A 381 -31.80 -21.54 -5.03
N LEU A 382 -31.28 -20.95 -6.11
CA LEU A 382 -31.99 -20.70 -7.35
C LEU A 382 -32.39 -22.02 -8.03
N GLU A 383 -31.57 -23.06 -7.97
CA GLU A 383 -31.91 -24.41 -8.46
C GLU A 383 -33.17 -24.97 -7.75
N GLY A 384 -33.26 -24.79 -6.42
CA GLY A 384 -34.45 -25.15 -5.67
C GLY A 384 -35.71 -24.41 -6.17
N PHE A 385 -35.56 -23.10 -6.43
CA PHE A 385 -36.66 -22.35 -7.05
C PHE A 385 -37.03 -22.89 -8.46
N MET A 386 -36.02 -23.19 -9.28
CA MET A 386 -36.24 -23.72 -10.63
C MET A 386 -37.04 -25.03 -10.63
N LYS A 387 -36.78 -25.93 -9.67
CA LYS A 387 -37.53 -27.18 -9.50
C LYS A 387 -39.03 -26.92 -9.23
N VAL A 388 -39.34 -25.94 -8.38
CA VAL A 388 -40.71 -25.60 -7.97
C VAL A 388 -41.44 -24.82 -9.07
N ILE A 389 -40.77 -23.92 -9.79
CA ILE A 389 -41.36 -23.07 -10.83
C ILE A 389 -41.28 -23.69 -12.24
N ALA A 390 -40.84 -24.94 -12.36
CA ALA A 390 -40.63 -25.59 -13.64
C ALA A 390 -41.93 -25.61 -14.47
N THR A 391 -43.05 -25.90 -13.85
CA THR A 391 -44.39 -25.90 -14.45
C THR A 391 -45.41 -25.25 -13.52
N GLN A 392 -46.58 -24.86 -14.04
CA GLN A 392 -47.68 -24.36 -13.22
C GLN A 392 -48.14 -25.41 -12.20
N ASP A 393 -48.16 -26.68 -12.57
CA ASP A 393 -48.54 -27.79 -11.70
C ASP A 393 -47.59 -27.96 -10.51
N THR A 394 -46.26 -27.84 -10.74
CA THR A 394 -45.28 -27.93 -9.65
C THR A 394 -45.38 -26.75 -8.68
N LEU A 395 -45.67 -25.56 -9.21
CA LEU A 395 -45.88 -24.37 -8.40
C LEU A 395 -47.13 -24.50 -7.52
N ASP A 396 -48.26 -24.95 -8.12
CA ASP A 396 -49.52 -25.13 -7.40
C ASP A 396 -49.38 -26.21 -6.31
N ARG A 397 -48.65 -27.30 -6.58
CA ARG A 397 -48.35 -28.33 -5.57
C ARG A 397 -47.53 -27.77 -4.42
N ALA A 398 -46.48 -26.98 -4.68
CA ALA A 398 -45.68 -26.34 -3.63
C ALA A 398 -46.52 -25.40 -2.75
N ILE A 399 -47.36 -24.57 -3.36
CA ILE A 399 -48.31 -23.70 -2.66
C ILE A 399 -49.31 -24.52 -1.83
N SER A 400 -49.83 -25.62 -2.36
CA SER A 400 -50.74 -26.52 -1.64
C SER A 400 -50.07 -27.13 -0.40
N ILE A 401 -48.84 -27.63 -0.51
CA ILE A 401 -48.06 -28.15 0.60
C ILE A 401 -47.90 -27.09 1.70
N ILE A 402 -47.49 -25.87 1.34
CA ILE A 402 -47.30 -24.78 2.29
C ILE A 402 -48.61 -24.42 3.02
N ARG A 403 -49.74 -24.35 2.29
CA ARG A 403 -51.04 -23.95 2.84
C ARG A 403 -51.67 -24.99 3.75
N HIS A 404 -51.48 -26.29 3.47
CA HIS A 404 -52.13 -27.39 4.20
C HIS A 404 -51.24 -27.98 5.30
N SER A 405 -49.99 -27.54 5.45
CA SER A 405 -49.09 -27.98 6.52
C SER A 405 -49.49 -27.37 7.86
N ALA A 406 -49.40 -28.14 8.93
CA ALA A 406 -49.76 -27.74 10.27
C ALA A 406 -48.84 -26.66 10.88
N ASN A 407 -47.60 -26.64 10.45
CA ASN A 407 -46.56 -25.71 10.90
C ASN A 407 -45.45 -25.56 9.85
N PRO A 408 -44.57 -24.53 9.94
CA PRO A 408 -43.51 -24.32 8.96
C PRO A 408 -42.53 -25.49 8.82
N GLN A 409 -42.29 -26.26 9.87
CA GLN A 409 -41.42 -27.43 9.83
C GLN A 409 -42.02 -28.56 8.98
N ALA A 410 -43.31 -28.83 9.15
CA ALA A 410 -44.03 -29.84 8.33
C ALA A 410 -44.10 -29.40 6.85
N ALA A 411 -44.24 -28.09 6.58
CA ALA A 411 -44.18 -27.56 5.22
C ALA A 411 -42.79 -27.76 4.60
N LYS A 412 -41.71 -27.51 5.36
CA LYS A 412 -40.34 -27.74 4.95
C LYS A 412 -40.08 -29.20 4.58
N GLU A 413 -40.49 -30.14 5.45
CA GLU A 413 -40.35 -31.58 5.22
C GLU A 413 -41.16 -32.05 3.99
N GLY A 414 -42.37 -31.52 3.81
CA GLY A 414 -43.20 -31.79 2.64
C GLY A 414 -42.54 -31.33 1.34
N LEU A 415 -41.98 -30.13 1.32
CA LEU A 415 -41.26 -29.59 0.15
C LEU A 415 -39.99 -30.40 -0.16
N ILE A 416 -39.25 -30.81 0.86
CA ILE A 416 -38.05 -31.65 0.71
C ILE A 416 -38.42 -32.99 0.07
N SER A 417 -39.47 -33.64 0.59
CA SER A 417 -39.92 -34.95 0.09
C SER A 417 -40.46 -34.90 -1.33
N GLU A 418 -41.27 -33.87 -1.66
CA GLU A 418 -41.94 -33.76 -2.96
C GLU A 418 -41.01 -33.35 -4.10
N PHE A 419 -40.06 -32.42 -3.85
CA PHE A 419 -39.21 -31.83 -4.87
C PHE A 419 -37.75 -32.24 -4.77
N GLU A 420 -37.39 -33.18 -3.88
CA GLU A 420 -36.01 -33.58 -3.61
C GLU A 420 -35.11 -32.38 -3.35
N LEU A 421 -35.55 -31.48 -2.44
CA LEU A 421 -34.85 -30.27 -2.08
C LEU A 421 -33.91 -30.47 -0.90
N SER A 422 -32.87 -29.68 -0.83
CA SER A 422 -32.10 -29.56 0.41
C SER A 422 -32.87 -28.73 1.45
N GLU A 423 -32.49 -28.84 2.70
CA GLU A 423 -33.05 -28.01 3.78
C GLU A 423 -32.97 -26.51 3.50
N ILE A 424 -31.81 -26.07 2.95
CA ILE A 424 -31.56 -24.67 2.59
C ILE A 424 -32.46 -24.21 1.48
N GLN A 425 -32.68 -25.06 0.45
CA GLN A 425 -33.57 -24.75 -0.65
C GLN A 425 -35.04 -24.68 -0.18
N ALA A 426 -35.48 -25.63 0.64
CA ALA A 426 -36.84 -25.64 1.18
C ALA A 426 -37.07 -24.42 2.10
N GLN A 427 -36.12 -24.03 2.92
CA GLN A 427 -36.21 -22.84 3.74
C GLN A 427 -36.30 -21.57 2.90
N ALA A 428 -35.51 -21.46 1.86
CA ALA A 428 -35.54 -20.32 0.95
C ALA A 428 -36.87 -20.16 0.22
N ILE A 429 -37.51 -21.30 -0.11
CA ILE A 429 -38.86 -21.31 -0.72
C ILE A 429 -39.90 -20.81 0.27
N LEU A 430 -39.84 -21.26 1.54
CA LEU A 430 -40.75 -20.78 2.59
C LEU A 430 -40.62 -19.30 2.88
N ASP A 431 -39.41 -18.77 2.80
CA ASP A 431 -39.09 -17.35 3.02
C ASP A 431 -39.44 -16.47 1.80
N LEU A 432 -39.86 -17.10 0.68
CA LEU A 432 -40.20 -16.37 -0.54
C LEU A 432 -41.50 -15.57 -0.38
N ARG A 433 -41.44 -14.28 -0.70
CA ARG A 433 -42.65 -13.44 -0.69
C ARG A 433 -43.58 -13.83 -1.82
N LEU A 434 -44.89 -13.93 -1.55
CA LEU A 434 -45.92 -14.25 -2.56
C LEU A 434 -45.87 -13.34 -3.81
N ALA A 435 -45.47 -12.09 -3.66
CA ALA A 435 -45.27 -11.17 -4.77
C ALA A 435 -44.24 -11.64 -5.81
N ARG A 436 -43.29 -12.52 -5.43
CA ARG A 436 -42.29 -13.10 -6.33
C ARG A 436 -42.78 -14.29 -7.15
N LEU A 437 -44.02 -14.73 -6.92
CA LEU A 437 -44.63 -15.81 -7.67
C LEU A 437 -45.42 -15.32 -8.90
N THR A 438 -45.36 -14.03 -9.23
CA THR A 438 -45.95 -13.49 -10.47
C THR A 438 -45.12 -13.91 -11.70
N GLY A 439 -45.75 -14.06 -12.86
CA GLY A 439 -45.08 -14.54 -14.07
C GLY A 439 -43.84 -13.74 -14.45
N MET A 440 -43.89 -12.40 -14.36
CA MET A 440 -42.74 -11.55 -14.61
C MET A 440 -41.57 -11.77 -13.62
N GLU A 441 -41.84 -12.09 -12.36
CA GLU A 441 -40.84 -12.38 -11.36
C GLU A 441 -40.22 -13.78 -11.52
N LEU A 442 -41.01 -14.75 -11.99
CA LEU A 442 -40.52 -16.09 -12.33
C LEU A 442 -39.51 -16.04 -13.49
N ASP A 443 -39.79 -15.24 -14.51
CA ASP A 443 -38.84 -15.04 -15.62
C ASP A 443 -37.52 -14.36 -15.15
N LYS A 444 -37.58 -13.46 -14.17
CA LYS A 444 -36.39 -12.89 -13.55
C LYS A 444 -35.56 -13.94 -12.78
N ILE A 445 -36.21 -14.86 -12.07
CA ILE A 445 -35.52 -15.95 -11.35
C ILE A 445 -34.81 -16.87 -12.36
N ARG A 446 -35.43 -17.17 -13.50
CA ARG A 446 -34.80 -17.97 -14.57
C ARG A 446 -33.57 -17.26 -15.15
N ALA A 447 -33.71 -15.97 -15.50
CA ALA A 447 -32.61 -15.17 -16.00
C ALA A 447 -31.43 -15.08 -14.95
N GLU A 448 -31.78 -14.87 -13.68
CA GLU A 448 -30.78 -14.82 -12.60
C GLU A 448 -30.05 -16.16 -12.42
N TYR A 449 -30.73 -17.29 -12.59
CA TYR A 449 -30.12 -18.62 -12.58
C TYR A 449 -29.14 -18.81 -13.75
N GLU A 450 -29.55 -18.43 -14.96
CA GLU A 450 -28.68 -18.50 -16.15
C GLU A 450 -27.44 -17.63 -16.01
N GLU A 451 -27.58 -16.39 -15.50
CA GLU A 451 -26.48 -15.48 -15.23
C GLU A 451 -25.49 -16.07 -14.21
N ILE A 452 -25.99 -16.63 -13.09
CA ILE A 452 -25.13 -17.19 -12.06
C ILE A 452 -24.41 -18.46 -12.55
N MET A 453 -25.07 -19.29 -13.39
CA MET A 453 -24.44 -20.46 -13.99
C MET A 453 -23.34 -20.07 -15.00
N ALA A 454 -23.55 -19.02 -15.77
CA ALA A 454 -22.53 -18.45 -16.66
C ALA A 454 -21.35 -17.90 -15.84
N LEU A 455 -21.61 -17.21 -14.72
CA LEU A 455 -20.58 -16.72 -13.80
C LEU A 455 -19.78 -17.88 -13.21
N ILE A 456 -20.42 -18.94 -12.71
CA ILE A 456 -19.75 -20.13 -12.16
C ILE A 456 -18.79 -20.73 -13.19
N LYS A 457 -19.28 -20.94 -14.42
CA LYS A 457 -18.46 -21.47 -15.51
C LYS A 457 -17.25 -20.59 -15.80
N ASN A 458 -17.41 -19.27 -15.81
CA ASN A 458 -16.32 -18.32 -16.00
C ASN A 458 -15.32 -18.36 -14.86
N LEU A 459 -15.76 -18.41 -13.59
CA LEU A 459 -14.90 -18.49 -12.43
C LEU A 459 -14.11 -19.82 -12.36
N GLU A 460 -14.75 -20.93 -12.73
CA GLU A 460 -14.09 -22.23 -12.84
C GLU A 460 -13.03 -22.23 -13.94
N ASP A 461 -13.28 -21.59 -15.08
CA ASP A 461 -12.29 -21.46 -16.13
C ASP A 461 -11.11 -20.57 -15.73
N ILE A 462 -11.33 -19.48 -14.98
CA ILE A 462 -10.26 -18.65 -14.40
C ILE A 462 -9.38 -19.47 -13.45
N LEU A 463 -9.97 -20.34 -12.63
CA LEU A 463 -9.21 -21.21 -11.72
C LEU A 463 -8.43 -22.29 -12.47
N ALA A 464 -8.98 -22.83 -13.53
CA ALA A 464 -8.35 -23.87 -14.34
C ALA A 464 -7.16 -23.32 -15.16
N ASN A 465 -7.21 -22.05 -15.58
CA ASN A 465 -6.26 -21.45 -16.49
C ASN A 465 -5.40 -20.37 -15.82
N GLU A 466 -4.14 -20.67 -15.56
CA GLU A 466 -3.21 -19.71 -14.94
C GLU A 466 -2.97 -18.48 -15.82
N SER A 467 -2.91 -18.66 -17.16
CA SER A 467 -2.77 -17.54 -18.10
C SER A 467 -3.91 -16.52 -18.01
N ARG A 468 -5.15 -16.98 -17.74
CA ARG A 468 -6.28 -16.06 -17.49
C ARG A 468 -6.11 -15.25 -16.20
N ARG A 469 -5.57 -15.85 -15.15
CA ARG A 469 -5.29 -15.13 -13.89
C ARG A 469 -4.21 -14.06 -14.09
N TYR A 470 -3.16 -14.36 -14.86
CA TYR A 470 -2.16 -13.35 -15.25
C TYR A 470 -2.77 -12.24 -16.11
N GLN A 471 -3.69 -12.57 -17.03
CA GLN A 471 -4.37 -11.54 -17.81
C GLN A 471 -5.20 -10.61 -16.91
N ILE A 472 -5.93 -11.14 -15.92
CA ILE A 472 -6.68 -10.33 -14.95
C ILE A 472 -5.74 -9.39 -14.19
N ILE A 473 -4.57 -9.87 -13.75
CA ILE A 473 -3.58 -9.02 -13.07
C ILE A 473 -3.11 -7.89 -14.00
N LYS A 474 -2.83 -8.17 -15.26
CA LYS A 474 -2.42 -7.15 -16.25
C LYS A 474 -3.51 -6.13 -16.51
N ASP A 475 -4.77 -6.55 -16.62
CA ASP A 475 -5.92 -5.68 -16.83
C ASP A 475 -6.11 -4.74 -15.62
N GLU A 476 -6.04 -5.27 -14.40
CA GLU A 476 -6.09 -4.47 -13.16
C GLU A 476 -4.95 -3.46 -13.06
N LEU A 477 -3.71 -3.87 -13.39
CA LEU A 477 -2.56 -2.97 -13.41
C LEU A 477 -2.68 -1.89 -14.47
N THR A 478 -3.21 -2.21 -15.65
CA THR A 478 -3.45 -1.25 -16.73
C THR A 478 -4.51 -0.22 -16.34
N ASP A 479 -5.55 -0.65 -15.64
CA ASP A 479 -6.58 0.25 -15.10
C ASP A 479 -5.96 1.22 -14.06
N ILE A 480 -5.11 0.71 -13.15
CA ILE A 480 -4.39 1.53 -12.18
C ILE A 480 -3.44 2.51 -12.87
N LYS A 481 -2.70 2.07 -13.89
CA LYS A 481 -1.86 2.94 -14.72
C LYS A 481 -2.66 4.08 -15.35
N THR A 482 -3.85 3.78 -15.84
CA THR A 482 -4.72 4.79 -16.46
C THR A 482 -5.27 5.79 -15.45
N LYS A 483 -5.56 5.35 -14.22
CA LYS A 483 -6.17 6.19 -13.17
C LYS A 483 -5.18 7.05 -12.41
N TYR A 484 -3.95 6.58 -12.23
CA TYR A 484 -2.98 7.16 -11.30
C TYR A 484 -1.57 7.35 -11.89
N GLY A 485 -1.29 6.86 -13.10
CA GLY A 485 0.01 6.93 -13.80
C GLY A 485 0.40 8.31 -14.29
#